data_6a862b530d08a64401fafed5e34d5033
#
_entry.id   6a862b530d08a64401fafed5e34d5033
#
_cell.length_a   1.000
_cell.length_b   1.000
_cell.length_c   1.000
_cell.angle_alpha   90.00
_cell.angle_beta   90.00
_cell.angle_gamma   90.00
#
_symmetry.space_group_name_H-M   'P 1'
#
loop_
_entity.id
_entity.type
_entity.pdbx_description
1 polymer ?
#
loop_
_entity_poly.entity_id
_entity_poly.type
_entity_poly.pdbx_seq_one_letter_code
_entity_poly.pdbx_strand_id
1 'polypeptide(L)'
;ELSEENPAQTNDTTIGETALYIYTSGTTGLPKAAILSNRRYLIAADMSSKAGLNCNANDRIYLCLPLYHATGLLLGAGAAFASGASMFVRRKFSASNFLREVREYNCTHMIYIGELCRYLTNIPAQADDASNPLHSIMGNGMRPDIWMDFKNRYGINRVCEFYGASEGNVSFANLMNKDMTVGMTSAEVAVVEYDVDNDEIVRDQNGRCQLVAEGEPGLLLGKITPDTVFEGYTDSEATEKKVIRDAFADGDAWFNTGDLMRTVDVGFNLGY
;
A
#
# COMPACT_ATOMS: atom_id res chain seq x y z
N GLU A 1 29.90 -4.29 17.21
CA GLU A 1 30.43 -3.27 16.27
C GLU A 1 30.02 -3.74 14.88
N LEU A 2 29.40 -2.85 14.08
CA LEU A 2 29.08 -3.12 12.69
C LEU A 2 30.32 -2.77 11.88
N SER A 3 30.74 -3.67 10.97
CA SER A 3 31.81 -3.39 10.03
C SER A 3 31.36 -2.33 9.01
N GLU A 4 32.15 -1.31 8.80
CA GLU A 4 31.94 -0.31 7.74
C GLU A 4 32.52 -0.74 6.39
N GLU A 5 33.17 -1.91 6.34
CA GLU A 5 33.74 -2.45 5.11
C GLU A 5 32.66 -2.98 4.17
N ASN A 6 32.76 -2.64 2.90
CA ASN A 6 31.93 -3.24 1.87
C ASN A 6 32.25 -4.74 1.76
N PRO A 7 31.21 -5.60 1.52
CA PRO A 7 31.45 -7.01 1.31
C PRO A 7 32.38 -7.25 0.12
N ALA A 8 33.35 -8.15 0.30
CA ALA A 8 34.35 -8.47 -0.74
C ALA A 8 33.72 -9.13 -1.97
N GLN A 9 32.56 -9.74 -1.82
CA GLN A 9 31.79 -10.37 -2.90
C GLN A 9 30.30 -10.09 -2.72
N THR A 10 29.61 -9.80 -3.81
CA THR A 10 28.15 -9.77 -3.90
C THR A 10 27.68 -10.93 -4.76
N ASN A 11 26.53 -11.51 -4.45
CA ASN A 11 25.94 -12.52 -5.30
C ASN A 11 25.33 -11.85 -6.54
N ASP A 12 25.53 -12.48 -7.70
CA ASP A 12 24.83 -12.10 -8.92
C ASP A 12 23.39 -12.55 -8.80
N THR A 13 22.48 -11.59 -8.62
CA THR A 13 21.03 -11.83 -8.58
C THR A 13 20.34 -11.08 -9.70
N THR A 14 19.27 -11.64 -10.22
CA THR A 14 18.46 -11.00 -11.25
C THR A 14 17.21 -10.33 -10.64
N ILE A 15 16.67 -9.38 -11.36
CA ILE A 15 15.46 -8.67 -10.93
C ILE A 15 14.22 -9.58 -10.87
N GLY A 16 14.21 -10.68 -11.64
CA GLY A 16 13.12 -11.65 -11.65
C GLY A 16 13.17 -12.69 -10.53
N GLU A 17 14.31 -12.83 -9.84
CA GLU A 17 14.44 -13.79 -8.75
C GLU A 17 13.62 -13.36 -7.53
N THR A 18 13.17 -14.36 -6.75
CA THR A 18 12.47 -14.14 -5.48
C THR A 18 13.39 -13.47 -4.47
N ALA A 19 13.01 -12.28 -4.01
CA ALA A 19 13.70 -11.58 -2.94
C ALA A 19 13.30 -12.10 -1.56
N LEU A 20 12.00 -12.31 -1.36
CA LEU A 20 11.45 -12.68 -0.05
C LEU A 20 10.01 -13.24 -0.16
N TYR A 21 9.54 -13.80 0.93
CA TYR A 21 8.16 -14.24 1.12
C TYR A 21 7.50 -13.43 2.23
N ILE A 22 6.28 -12.95 1.98
CA ILE A 22 5.46 -12.28 2.99
C ILE A 22 4.22 -13.13 3.26
N TYR A 23 4.03 -13.51 4.51
CA TYR A 23 2.84 -14.25 4.92
C TYR A 23 1.65 -13.30 5.04
N THR A 24 0.58 -13.63 4.31
CA THR A 24 -0.70 -12.89 4.36
C THR A 24 -1.73 -13.71 5.15
N SER A 25 -2.57 -13.01 5.92
CA SER A 25 -3.72 -13.63 6.57
C SER A 25 -4.76 -13.97 5.50
N GLY A 26 -4.76 -15.21 5.02
CA GLY A 26 -5.81 -15.67 4.12
C GLY A 26 -7.18 -15.64 4.82
N THR A 27 -8.23 -15.30 4.09
CA THR A 27 -9.62 -15.28 4.60
C THR A 27 -10.13 -16.67 4.99
N THR A 28 -9.45 -17.73 4.60
CA THR A 28 -9.85 -19.14 4.81
C THR A 28 -8.67 -20.02 5.18
N GLY A 29 -8.15 -19.95 6.40
CA GLY A 29 -7.21 -20.94 6.88
C GLY A 29 -5.84 -20.40 7.32
N LEU A 30 -4.77 -21.23 7.15
CA LEU A 30 -3.41 -20.86 7.51
C LEU A 30 -2.86 -19.73 6.63
N PRO A 31 -1.97 -18.87 7.17
CA PRO A 31 -1.33 -17.82 6.39
C PRO A 31 -0.64 -18.37 5.14
N LYS A 32 -0.82 -17.68 4.01
CA LYS A 32 -0.20 -18.03 2.73
C LYS A 32 1.01 -17.13 2.48
N ALA A 33 2.08 -17.72 1.92
CA ALA A 33 3.27 -16.97 1.57
C ALA A 33 3.13 -16.37 0.18
N ALA A 34 3.00 -15.05 0.12
CA ALA A 34 3.09 -14.29 -1.13
C ALA A 34 4.56 -14.20 -1.57
N ILE A 35 4.81 -14.41 -2.85
CA ILE A 35 6.13 -14.33 -3.47
C ILE A 35 6.39 -12.88 -3.87
N LEU A 36 7.56 -12.35 -3.50
CA LEU A 36 8.00 -11.02 -3.93
C LEU A 36 9.36 -11.10 -4.61
N SER A 37 9.42 -10.65 -5.86
CA SER A 37 10.64 -10.58 -6.64
C SER A 37 11.52 -9.37 -6.24
N ASN A 38 12.81 -9.42 -6.59
CA ASN A 38 13.72 -8.27 -6.48
C ASN A 38 13.16 -7.05 -7.24
N ARG A 39 12.57 -7.27 -8.40
CA ARG A 39 11.92 -6.22 -9.20
C ARG A 39 10.85 -5.51 -8.42
N ARG A 40 9.96 -6.27 -7.77
CA ARG A 40 8.84 -5.72 -7.00
C ARG A 40 9.33 -4.91 -5.81
N TYR A 41 10.33 -5.41 -5.09
CA TYR A 41 10.96 -4.69 -3.99
C TYR A 41 11.54 -3.35 -4.43
N LEU A 42 12.35 -3.36 -5.50
CA LEU A 42 13.03 -2.16 -5.99
C LEU A 42 12.05 -1.10 -6.53
N ILE A 43 11.02 -1.52 -7.29
CA ILE A 43 9.98 -0.60 -7.78
C ILE A 43 9.21 0.02 -6.62
N ALA A 44 8.80 -0.77 -5.64
CA ALA A 44 8.07 -0.27 -4.48
C ALA A 44 8.91 0.72 -3.66
N ALA A 45 10.20 0.42 -3.44
CA ALA A 45 11.13 1.28 -2.73
C ALA A 45 11.35 2.63 -3.46
N ASP A 46 11.59 2.57 -4.77
CA ASP A 46 11.81 3.77 -5.60
C ASP A 46 10.55 4.65 -5.67
N MET A 47 9.40 4.04 -5.91
CA MET A 47 8.12 4.74 -5.96
C MET A 47 7.79 5.38 -4.59
N SER A 48 7.99 4.66 -3.49
CA SER A 48 7.75 5.19 -2.15
C SER A 48 8.66 6.36 -1.83
N SER A 49 9.96 6.27 -2.16
CA SER A 49 10.91 7.33 -1.87
C SER A 49 10.67 8.59 -2.69
N LYS A 50 10.54 8.45 -4.02
CA LYS A 50 10.49 9.59 -4.97
C LYS A 50 9.09 10.18 -5.10
N ALA A 51 8.11 9.32 -5.36
CA ALA A 51 6.77 9.78 -5.70
C ALA A 51 5.81 9.79 -4.49
N GLY A 52 5.93 8.80 -3.59
CA GLY A 52 5.10 8.70 -2.40
C GLY A 52 5.48 9.72 -1.35
N LEU A 53 6.59 9.52 -0.68
CA LEU A 53 7.09 10.39 0.40
C LEU A 53 7.76 11.66 -0.11
N ASN A 54 8.37 11.63 -1.31
CA ASN A 54 9.24 12.68 -1.83
C ASN A 54 10.40 12.97 -0.88
N CYS A 55 11.07 11.91 -0.40
CA CYS A 55 12.15 12.01 0.58
C CYS A 55 13.54 11.94 -0.05
N ASN A 56 14.53 12.46 0.66
CA ASN A 56 15.93 12.54 0.27
C ASN A 56 16.85 12.22 1.45
N ALA A 57 18.17 12.25 1.24
CA ALA A 57 19.17 11.87 2.25
C ALA A 57 19.17 12.74 3.54
N ASN A 58 18.57 13.91 3.54
CA ASN A 58 18.46 14.77 4.74
C ASN A 58 17.24 14.43 5.61
N ASP A 59 16.37 13.58 5.11
CA ASP A 59 15.12 13.23 5.78
C ASP A 59 15.29 12.08 6.78
N ARG A 60 14.29 11.95 7.66
CA ARG A 60 14.20 10.84 8.59
C ARG A 60 12.79 10.28 8.62
N ILE A 61 12.68 8.98 8.38
CA ILE A 61 11.41 8.26 8.34
C ILE A 61 11.12 7.66 9.71
N TYR A 62 9.99 8.04 10.32
CA TYR A 62 9.44 7.37 11.50
C TYR A 62 8.83 6.02 11.06
N LEU A 63 9.49 4.92 11.43
CA LEU A 63 9.13 3.57 11.04
C LEU A 63 8.74 2.74 12.28
N CYS A 64 7.44 2.60 12.49
CA CYS A 64 6.88 1.83 13.60
C CYS A 64 6.12 0.57 13.13
N LEU A 65 6.06 0.33 11.81
CA LEU A 65 5.43 -0.84 11.25
C LEU A 65 6.41 -2.02 11.19
N PRO A 66 5.92 -3.26 11.35
CA PRO A 66 6.76 -4.43 11.31
C PRO A 66 7.45 -4.63 9.97
N LEU A 67 8.75 -4.99 10.00
CA LEU A 67 9.52 -5.27 8.79
C LEU A 67 9.19 -6.62 8.13
N TYR A 68 8.34 -7.44 8.75
CA TYR A 68 7.81 -8.65 8.14
C TYR A 68 6.53 -8.40 7.30
N HIS A 69 6.07 -7.14 7.20
CA HIS A 69 4.99 -6.70 6.33
C HIS A 69 5.52 -5.81 5.21
N ALA A 70 4.89 -5.93 4.03
CA ALA A 70 5.29 -5.17 2.84
C ALA A 70 5.35 -3.66 3.09
N THR A 71 4.38 -3.08 3.78
CA THR A 71 4.33 -1.64 4.06
C THR A 71 5.55 -1.17 4.86
N GLY A 72 5.93 -1.89 5.92
CA GLY A 72 7.12 -1.54 6.72
C GLY A 72 8.43 -1.77 5.95
N LEU A 73 8.55 -2.91 5.28
CA LEU A 73 9.78 -3.31 4.61
C LEU A 73 10.00 -2.63 3.26
N LEU A 74 9.02 -2.73 2.35
CA LEU A 74 9.20 -2.22 0.98
C LEU A 74 9.06 -0.70 0.94
N LEU A 75 8.01 -0.17 1.58
CA LEU A 75 7.70 1.26 1.49
C LEU A 75 8.45 2.08 2.53
N GLY A 76 8.65 1.54 3.73
CA GLY A 76 9.37 2.24 4.81
C GLY A 76 10.88 2.12 4.68
N ALA A 77 11.41 0.93 4.95
CA ALA A 77 12.85 0.68 4.88
C ALA A 77 13.39 0.81 3.44
N GLY A 78 12.63 0.32 2.45
CA GLY A 78 12.98 0.46 1.04
C GLY A 78 13.11 1.91 0.62
N ALA A 79 12.18 2.80 1.02
CA ALA A 79 12.28 4.23 0.73
C ALA A 79 13.54 4.85 1.34
N ALA A 80 13.87 4.51 2.58
CA ALA A 80 15.09 4.99 3.21
C ALA A 80 16.34 4.55 2.46
N PHE A 81 16.43 3.28 2.06
CA PHE A 81 17.56 2.77 1.28
C PHE A 81 17.66 3.42 -0.11
N ALA A 82 16.52 3.61 -0.78
CA ALA A 82 16.50 4.21 -2.12
C ALA A 82 16.85 5.71 -2.13
N SER A 83 16.50 6.45 -1.07
CA SER A 83 16.74 7.89 -0.96
C SER A 83 18.00 8.28 -0.18
N GLY A 84 18.61 7.34 0.56
CA GLY A 84 19.67 7.65 1.53
C GLY A 84 19.15 8.29 2.82
N ALA A 85 17.82 8.36 3.03
CA ALA A 85 17.24 8.89 4.26
C ALA A 85 17.56 8.00 5.46
N SER A 86 17.61 8.60 6.65
CA SER A 86 17.74 7.85 7.89
C SER A 86 16.39 7.32 8.37
N MET A 87 16.41 6.32 9.26
CA MET A 87 15.21 5.77 9.88
C MET A 87 15.26 5.88 11.39
N PHE A 88 14.16 6.29 12.00
CA PHE A 88 13.88 6.06 13.41
C PHE A 88 12.97 4.82 13.52
N VAL A 89 13.56 3.69 13.91
CA VAL A 89 12.85 2.41 13.99
C VAL A 89 12.25 2.22 15.38
N ARG A 90 10.93 2.12 15.44
CA ARG A 90 10.20 1.92 16.69
C ARG A 90 9.72 0.47 16.80
N ARG A 91 10.15 -0.21 17.86
CA ARG A 91 9.76 -1.62 18.07
C ARG A 91 8.25 -1.82 18.27
N LYS A 92 7.58 -0.85 18.90
CA LYS A 92 6.14 -0.86 19.15
C LYS A 92 5.62 0.58 19.13
N PHE A 93 4.59 0.83 18.35
CA PHE A 93 3.94 2.13 18.30
C PHE A 93 3.38 2.56 19.66
N SER A 94 3.47 3.86 19.97
CA SER A 94 2.87 4.46 21.15
C SER A 94 2.32 5.84 20.78
N ALA A 95 0.99 5.97 20.78
CA ALA A 95 0.34 7.24 20.46
C ALA A 95 0.75 8.37 21.41
N SER A 96 0.90 8.08 22.70
CA SER A 96 1.30 9.08 23.71
C SER A 96 2.76 9.55 23.59
N ASN A 97 3.64 8.73 23.00
CA ASN A 97 5.05 9.10 22.81
C ASN A 97 5.33 9.64 21.40
N PHE A 98 4.42 9.43 20.46
CA PHE A 98 4.64 9.70 19.04
C PHE A 98 5.19 11.10 18.77
N LEU A 99 4.46 12.13 19.16
CA LEU A 99 4.84 13.50 18.83
C LEU A 99 6.15 13.95 19.52
N ARG A 100 6.37 13.47 20.75
CA ARG A 100 7.65 13.67 21.44
C ARG A 100 8.80 13.05 20.67
N GLU A 101 8.65 11.80 20.21
CA GLU A 101 9.68 11.09 19.44
C GLU A 101 9.90 11.74 18.06
N VAL A 102 8.83 12.15 17.38
CA VAL A 102 8.92 12.88 16.10
C VAL A 102 9.77 14.15 16.26
N ARG A 103 9.55 14.92 17.33
CA ARG A 103 10.31 16.14 17.64
C ARG A 103 11.75 15.85 18.06
N GLU A 104 11.94 14.92 19.00
CA GLU A 104 13.24 14.57 19.58
C GLU A 104 14.20 14.02 18.52
N TYR A 105 13.70 13.14 17.64
CA TYR A 105 14.51 12.52 16.61
C TYR A 105 14.42 13.23 15.25
N ASN A 106 13.75 14.38 15.17
CA ASN A 106 13.56 15.16 13.96
C ASN A 106 13.04 14.33 12.78
N CYS A 107 11.95 13.56 13.00
CA CYS A 107 11.36 12.73 11.96
C CYS A 107 10.51 13.60 11.02
N THR A 108 10.90 13.66 9.75
CA THR A 108 10.25 14.48 8.71
C THR A 108 9.18 13.72 7.94
N HIS A 109 9.27 12.39 7.95
CA HIS A 109 8.41 11.47 7.21
C HIS A 109 7.91 10.34 8.12
N MET A 110 6.76 9.74 7.75
CA MET A 110 6.20 8.59 8.46
C MET A 110 5.60 7.58 7.48
N ILE A 111 5.79 6.29 7.77
CA ILE A 111 4.99 5.23 7.18
C ILE A 111 3.91 4.81 8.17
N TYR A 112 2.66 4.78 7.74
CA TYR A 112 1.51 4.52 8.61
C TYR A 112 0.58 3.42 8.07
N ILE A 113 -0.29 2.95 8.95
CA ILE A 113 -1.58 2.34 8.62
C ILE A 113 -2.68 3.19 9.28
N GLY A 114 -3.87 3.26 8.69
CA GLY A 114 -4.95 4.14 9.12
C GLY A 114 -5.31 4.01 10.60
N GLU A 115 -5.16 2.82 11.17
CA GLU A 115 -5.40 2.58 12.60
C GLU A 115 -4.47 3.42 13.50
N LEU A 116 -3.22 3.64 13.10
CA LEU A 116 -2.30 4.52 13.85
C LEU A 116 -2.78 5.97 13.83
N CYS A 117 -3.25 6.45 12.68
CA CYS A 117 -3.83 7.79 12.55
C CYS A 117 -5.07 7.93 13.44
N ARG A 118 -5.93 6.90 13.50
CA ARG A 118 -7.08 6.86 14.39
C ARG A 118 -6.68 6.92 15.88
N TYR A 119 -5.65 6.19 16.28
CA TYR A 119 -5.14 6.29 17.66
C TYR A 119 -4.63 7.69 17.97
N LEU A 120 -3.96 8.33 17.03
CA LEU A 120 -3.43 9.69 17.20
C LEU A 120 -4.54 10.76 17.25
N THR A 121 -5.63 10.60 16.49
CA THR A 121 -6.78 11.52 16.59
C THR A 121 -7.58 11.37 17.88
N ASN A 122 -7.55 10.18 18.49
CA ASN A 122 -8.27 9.92 19.75
C ASN A 122 -7.56 10.46 21.02
N ILE A 123 -6.29 10.83 20.97
CA ILE A 123 -5.64 11.49 22.11
C ILE A 123 -6.05 12.97 22.16
N PRO A 124 -6.12 13.60 23.38
CA PRO A 124 -6.45 15.01 23.50
C PRO A 124 -5.53 15.90 22.67
N ALA A 125 -6.12 16.81 21.87
CA ALA A 125 -5.36 17.75 21.06
C ALA A 125 -4.62 18.77 21.96
N GLN A 126 -3.41 19.15 21.55
CA GLN A 126 -2.60 20.20 22.17
C GLN A 126 -2.42 21.34 21.17
N ALA A 127 -2.26 22.56 21.69
CA ALA A 127 -2.12 23.76 20.85
C ALA A 127 -0.87 23.74 19.97
N ASP A 128 0.13 22.93 20.32
CA ASP A 128 1.40 22.82 19.62
C ASP A 128 1.54 21.54 18.78
N ASP A 129 0.46 20.76 18.58
CA ASP A 129 0.50 19.50 17.81
C ASP A 129 1.08 19.70 16.41
N ALA A 130 0.76 20.81 15.73
CA ALA A 130 1.31 21.14 14.42
C ALA A 130 2.77 21.66 14.46
N SER A 131 3.31 21.99 15.65
CA SER A 131 4.70 22.42 15.80
C SER A 131 5.64 21.22 15.89
N ASN A 132 5.88 20.57 14.74
CA ASN A 132 6.72 19.40 14.61
C ASN A 132 7.33 19.33 13.19
N PRO A 133 8.41 18.55 12.95
CA PRO A 133 9.06 18.46 11.64
C PRO A 133 8.34 17.55 10.63
N LEU A 134 7.35 16.77 11.05
CA LEU A 134 6.65 15.80 10.20
C LEU A 134 5.77 16.52 9.17
N HIS A 135 6.02 16.31 7.88
CA HIS A 135 5.30 17.01 6.83
C HIS A 135 4.82 16.10 5.69
N SER A 136 5.36 14.89 5.58
CA SER A 136 4.99 13.93 4.52
C SER A 136 4.79 12.53 5.11
N ILE A 137 3.68 11.92 4.77
CA ILE A 137 3.36 10.58 5.23
C ILE A 137 2.86 9.71 4.09
N MET A 138 3.17 8.42 4.15
CA MET A 138 2.67 7.42 3.20
C MET A 138 2.14 6.20 3.94
N GLY A 139 1.03 5.69 3.49
CA GLY A 139 0.42 4.53 4.12
C GLY A 139 -0.89 4.12 3.46
N ASN A 140 -1.63 3.29 4.17
CA ASN A 140 -2.91 2.79 3.68
C ASN A 140 -3.96 2.71 4.79
N GLY A 141 -5.23 2.83 4.39
CA GLY A 141 -6.37 2.66 5.28
C GLY A 141 -6.68 3.88 6.15
N MET A 142 -6.24 5.08 5.77
CA MET A 142 -6.69 6.31 6.45
C MET A 142 -8.15 6.57 6.10
N ARG A 143 -9.00 6.56 7.10
CA ARG A 143 -10.44 6.77 6.92
C ARG A 143 -10.74 8.21 6.54
N PRO A 144 -11.69 8.45 5.60
CA PRO A 144 -12.08 9.80 5.19
C PRO A 144 -12.58 10.69 6.33
N ASP A 145 -13.25 10.10 7.33
CA ASP A 145 -13.81 10.82 8.47
C ASP A 145 -12.76 11.44 9.41
N ILE A 146 -11.54 10.89 9.45
CA ILE A 146 -10.44 11.45 10.25
C ILE A 146 -9.37 12.16 9.41
N TRP A 147 -9.44 12.08 8.09
CA TRP A 147 -8.37 12.53 7.19
C TRP A 147 -7.99 13.99 7.40
N MET A 148 -8.96 14.89 7.27
CA MET A 148 -8.68 16.33 7.38
C MET A 148 -8.33 16.75 8.80
N ASP A 149 -8.96 16.15 9.82
CA ASP A 149 -8.64 16.42 11.22
C ASP A 149 -7.20 16.02 11.54
N PHE A 150 -6.77 14.82 11.10
CA PHE A 150 -5.41 14.37 11.28
C PHE A 150 -4.39 15.27 10.55
N LYS A 151 -4.65 15.53 9.25
CA LYS A 151 -3.78 16.33 8.40
C LYS A 151 -3.58 17.75 8.96
N ASN A 152 -4.65 18.42 9.35
CA ASN A 152 -4.62 19.76 9.90
C ASN A 152 -3.98 19.81 11.29
N ARG A 153 -4.35 18.86 12.17
CA ARG A 153 -3.86 18.81 13.55
C ARG A 153 -2.35 18.66 13.61
N TYR A 154 -1.76 17.81 12.79
CA TYR A 154 -0.33 17.54 12.79
C TYR A 154 0.46 18.36 11.75
N GLY A 155 -0.19 19.24 11.00
CA GLY A 155 0.45 20.09 9.99
C GLY A 155 1.02 19.31 8.80
N ILE A 156 0.37 18.20 8.41
CA ILE A 156 0.86 17.34 7.33
C ILE A 156 0.56 17.98 5.98
N ASN A 157 1.61 18.22 5.20
CA ASN A 157 1.48 18.80 3.86
C ASN A 157 1.14 17.75 2.79
N ARG A 158 1.67 16.53 2.96
CA ARG A 158 1.53 15.46 2.00
C ARG A 158 1.04 14.18 2.65
N VAL A 159 -0.07 13.65 2.13
CA VAL A 159 -0.61 12.33 2.48
C VAL A 159 -0.66 11.50 1.21
N CYS A 160 0.27 10.58 1.06
CA CYS A 160 0.27 9.62 -0.03
C CYS A 160 -0.39 8.32 0.44
N GLU A 161 -1.71 8.28 0.36
CA GLU A 161 -2.44 7.02 0.56
C GLU A 161 -2.15 6.10 -0.61
N PHE A 162 -2.03 4.81 -0.35
CA PHE A 162 -1.88 3.80 -1.41
C PHE A 162 -2.81 2.61 -1.15
N TYR A 163 -3.07 1.86 -2.20
CA TYR A 163 -3.73 0.57 -2.15
C TYR A 163 -2.89 -0.46 -2.89
N GLY A 164 -2.80 -1.68 -2.37
CA GLY A 164 -2.17 -2.80 -3.05
C GLY A 164 -2.14 -4.04 -2.18
N ALA A 165 -2.34 -5.19 -2.81
CA ALA A 165 -2.19 -6.50 -2.17
C ALA A 165 -0.77 -7.01 -2.38
N SER A 166 -0.22 -7.71 -1.37
CA SER A 166 1.15 -8.26 -1.45
C SER A 166 1.33 -9.24 -2.60
N GLU A 167 0.30 -10.02 -2.90
CA GLU A 167 0.25 -11.00 -3.98
C GLU A 167 -0.28 -10.45 -5.30
N GLY A 168 -0.97 -9.31 -5.25
CA GLY A 168 -1.73 -8.77 -6.38
C GLY A 168 -0.87 -8.07 -7.43
N ASN A 169 -1.50 -7.77 -8.56
CA ASN A 169 -0.89 -7.09 -9.71
C ASN A 169 -1.36 -5.64 -9.86
N VAL A 170 -2.23 -5.17 -8.96
CA VAL A 170 -2.80 -3.83 -8.98
C VAL A 170 -2.34 -3.03 -7.77
N SER A 171 -1.94 -1.80 -8.02
CA SER A 171 -1.69 -0.81 -6.97
C SER A 171 -2.21 0.56 -7.38
N PHE A 172 -2.74 1.29 -6.42
CA PHE A 172 -3.08 2.71 -6.55
C PHE A 172 -2.18 3.52 -5.64
N ALA A 173 -1.86 4.73 -6.03
CA ALA A 173 -1.11 5.64 -5.19
C ALA A 173 -1.59 7.09 -5.38
N ASN A 174 -1.77 7.78 -4.27
CA ASN A 174 -2.17 9.19 -4.24
C ASN A 174 -0.95 10.10 -4.46
N LEU A 175 -0.33 9.98 -5.62
CA LEU A 175 0.86 10.75 -5.96
C LEU A 175 0.57 12.25 -6.14
N MET A 176 -0.67 12.59 -6.46
CA MET A 176 -1.11 13.99 -6.66
C MET A 176 -1.59 14.66 -5.37
N ASN A 177 -1.49 13.98 -4.22
CA ASN A 177 -1.90 14.51 -2.93
C ASN A 177 -3.37 15.00 -2.90
N LYS A 178 -4.27 14.27 -3.56
CA LYS A 178 -5.71 14.53 -3.52
C LYS A 178 -6.29 13.94 -2.24
N ASP A 179 -6.82 14.77 -1.38
CA ASP A 179 -7.36 14.34 -0.09
C ASP A 179 -8.50 13.32 -0.24
N MET A 180 -8.59 12.39 0.70
CA MET A 180 -9.62 11.34 0.81
C MET A 180 -9.68 10.39 -0.39
N THR A 181 -8.53 10.08 -1.03
CA THR A 181 -8.45 9.10 -2.11
C THR A 181 -7.21 8.21 -1.96
N VAL A 182 -7.29 6.99 -2.49
CA VAL A 182 -6.11 6.12 -2.69
C VAL A 182 -5.36 6.47 -3.97
N GLY A 183 -5.82 7.50 -4.70
CA GLY A 183 -5.18 8.00 -5.91
C GLY A 183 -5.54 7.23 -7.17
N MET A 184 -4.56 7.02 -8.03
CA MET A 184 -4.70 6.49 -9.38
C MET A 184 -3.83 5.26 -9.58
N THR A 185 -4.13 4.49 -10.62
CA THR A 185 -3.30 3.39 -11.11
C THR A 185 -3.03 3.53 -12.60
N SER A 186 -1.90 3.01 -13.07
CA SER A 186 -1.62 2.81 -14.50
C SER A 186 -1.99 1.41 -14.99
N ALA A 187 -2.36 0.51 -14.08
CA ALA A 187 -2.82 -0.83 -14.44
C ALA A 187 -4.24 -0.76 -15.04
N GLU A 188 -4.55 -1.66 -15.95
CA GLU A 188 -5.92 -1.84 -16.44
C GLU A 188 -6.76 -2.51 -15.36
N VAL A 189 -7.77 -1.80 -14.88
CA VAL A 189 -8.64 -2.24 -13.78
C VAL A 189 -10.11 -2.15 -14.17
N ALA A 190 -10.94 -2.94 -13.52
CA ALA A 190 -12.39 -2.88 -13.64
C ALA A 190 -13.03 -2.93 -12.25
N VAL A 191 -14.10 -2.16 -12.04
CA VAL A 191 -14.93 -2.25 -10.84
C VAL A 191 -16.24 -2.86 -11.28
N VAL A 192 -16.53 -4.08 -10.78
CA VAL A 192 -17.65 -4.89 -11.22
C VAL A 192 -18.72 -5.01 -10.16
N GLU A 193 -19.96 -5.22 -10.61
CA GLU A 193 -21.09 -5.49 -9.72
C GLU A 193 -20.82 -6.75 -8.89
N TYR A 194 -21.07 -6.62 -7.58
CA TYR A 194 -20.77 -7.67 -6.62
C TYR A 194 -21.90 -7.81 -5.60
N ASP A 195 -22.41 -9.02 -5.49
CA ASP A 195 -23.40 -9.37 -4.47
C ASP A 195 -22.67 -9.71 -3.16
N VAL A 196 -22.67 -8.75 -2.24
CA VAL A 196 -21.98 -8.88 -0.95
C VAL A 196 -22.62 -9.93 -0.04
N ASP A 197 -23.94 -10.12 -0.16
CA ASP A 197 -24.68 -11.07 0.67
C ASP A 197 -24.38 -12.53 0.30
N ASN A 198 -24.17 -12.78 -1.01
CA ASN A 198 -23.86 -14.10 -1.52
C ASN A 198 -22.36 -14.32 -1.81
N ASP A 199 -21.53 -13.28 -1.67
CA ASP A 199 -20.08 -13.33 -1.97
C ASP A 199 -19.79 -13.71 -3.43
N GLU A 200 -20.58 -13.13 -4.39
CA GLU A 200 -20.53 -13.50 -5.79
C GLU A 200 -20.45 -12.30 -6.74
N ILE A 201 -19.69 -12.47 -7.84
CA ILE A 201 -19.66 -11.50 -8.95
C ILE A 201 -20.93 -11.61 -9.76
N VAL A 202 -21.62 -10.48 -9.98
CA VAL A 202 -22.80 -10.43 -10.85
C VAL A 202 -22.36 -10.55 -12.30
N ARG A 203 -23.05 -11.47 -13.04
CA ARG A 203 -22.73 -11.76 -14.44
C ARG A 203 -23.96 -11.57 -15.31
N ASP A 204 -23.72 -11.19 -16.56
CA ASP A 204 -24.75 -11.09 -17.59
C ASP A 204 -25.21 -12.49 -18.10
N GLN A 205 -26.14 -12.49 -19.08
CA GLN A 205 -26.67 -13.70 -19.68
C GLN A 205 -25.61 -14.53 -20.43
N ASN A 206 -24.49 -13.94 -20.80
CA ASN A 206 -23.36 -14.59 -21.46
C ASN A 206 -22.27 -15.03 -20.46
N GLY A 207 -22.49 -14.86 -19.17
CA GLY A 207 -21.54 -15.19 -18.11
C GLY A 207 -20.43 -14.17 -17.93
N ARG A 208 -20.55 -12.94 -18.48
CA ARG A 208 -19.56 -11.85 -18.36
C ARG A 208 -19.82 -10.99 -17.13
N CYS A 209 -18.75 -10.48 -16.55
CA CYS A 209 -18.84 -9.53 -15.44
C CYS A 209 -19.49 -8.21 -15.91
N GLN A 210 -20.31 -7.62 -15.07
CA GLN A 210 -20.95 -6.33 -15.32
C GLN A 210 -20.19 -5.22 -14.58
N LEU A 211 -19.91 -4.11 -15.29
CA LEU A 211 -19.29 -2.94 -14.66
C LEU A 211 -20.32 -2.19 -13.81
N VAL A 212 -19.90 -1.66 -12.67
CA VAL A 212 -20.75 -0.75 -11.90
C VAL A 212 -20.95 0.58 -12.61
N ALA A 213 -22.03 1.29 -12.27
CA ALA A 213 -22.20 2.69 -12.69
C ALA A 213 -21.10 3.57 -12.08
N GLU A 214 -20.79 4.70 -12.72
CA GLU A 214 -19.79 5.65 -12.25
C GLU A 214 -20.12 6.14 -10.82
N GLY A 215 -19.14 6.02 -9.92
CA GLY A 215 -19.29 6.41 -8.52
C GLY A 215 -19.90 5.34 -7.61
N GLU A 216 -20.42 4.26 -8.15
CA GLU A 216 -20.94 3.16 -7.34
C GLU A 216 -19.82 2.21 -6.88
N PRO A 217 -19.94 1.62 -5.68
CA PRO A 217 -18.98 0.66 -5.19
C PRO A 217 -19.14 -0.69 -5.88
N GLY A 218 -18.02 -1.38 -6.12
CA GLY A 218 -18.01 -2.74 -6.65
C GLY A 218 -16.70 -3.43 -6.37
N LEU A 219 -16.60 -4.70 -6.75
CA LEU A 219 -15.39 -5.50 -6.60
C LEU A 219 -14.33 -5.05 -7.59
N LEU A 220 -13.13 -4.77 -7.10
CA LEU A 220 -11.98 -4.39 -7.93
C LEU A 220 -11.36 -5.62 -8.56
N LEU A 221 -11.20 -5.58 -9.88
CA LEU A 221 -10.44 -6.56 -10.68
C LEU A 221 -9.23 -5.87 -11.33
N GLY A 222 -8.09 -6.57 -11.34
CA GLY A 222 -6.89 -6.13 -12.05
C GLY A 222 -6.57 -7.05 -13.22
N LYS A 223 -6.46 -6.50 -14.45
CA LYS A 223 -6.14 -7.31 -15.63
C LYS A 223 -4.76 -7.94 -15.52
N ILE A 224 -4.68 -9.23 -15.80
CA ILE A 224 -3.42 -9.97 -15.83
C ILE A 224 -2.87 -9.89 -17.26
N THR A 225 -1.69 -9.29 -17.40
CA THR A 225 -0.96 -9.15 -18.67
C THR A 225 0.51 -9.46 -18.46
N PRO A 226 1.32 -9.60 -19.53
CA PRO A 226 2.76 -9.74 -19.37
C PRO A 226 3.45 -8.60 -18.60
N ASP A 227 2.86 -7.39 -18.62
CA ASP A 227 3.38 -6.21 -17.92
C ASP A 227 2.85 -6.08 -16.48
N THR A 228 1.66 -6.65 -16.22
CA THR A 228 0.99 -6.68 -14.92
C THR A 228 0.81 -8.12 -14.44
N VAL A 229 1.94 -8.80 -14.21
CA VAL A 229 1.96 -10.20 -13.80
C VAL A 229 1.38 -10.36 -12.40
N PHE A 230 0.48 -11.33 -12.24
CA PHE A 230 0.04 -11.80 -10.93
C PHE A 230 1.01 -12.87 -10.44
N GLU A 231 1.87 -12.54 -9.47
CA GLU A 231 2.90 -13.45 -8.93
C GLU A 231 2.29 -14.57 -8.07
N GLY A 232 1.13 -14.30 -7.45
CA GLY A 232 0.36 -15.28 -6.71
C GLY A 232 0.98 -15.71 -5.38
N TYR A 233 0.62 -16.94 -5.00
CA TYR A 233 1.10 -17.58 -3.78
C TYR A 233 1.98 -18.78 -4.11
N THR A 234 2.69 -19.30 -3.10
CA THR A 234 3.37 -20.61 -3.19
C THR A 234 2.38 -21.78 -3.38
N ASP A 235 1.12 -21.58 -3.01
CA ASP A 235 -0.01 -22.48 -3.23
C ASP A 235 -0.69 -22.17 -4.56
N SER A 236 -0.55 -23.07 -5.53
CA SER A 236 -1.11 -22.89 -6.88
C SER A 236 -2.63 -22.92 -6.90
N GLU A 237 -3.29 -23.71 -6.05
CA GLU A 237 -4.75 -23.75 -5.97
C GLU A 237 -5.29 -22.43 -5.41
N ALA A 238 -4.64 -21.87 -4.41
CA ALA A 238 -4.99 -20.56 -3.88
C ALA A 238 -4.77 -19.44 -4.90
N THR A 239 -3.75 -19.56 -5.73
CA THR A 239 -3.46 -18.62 -6.83
C THR A 239 -4.58 -18.67 -7.88
N GLU A 240 -4.95 -19.87 -8.35
CA GLU A 240 -6.02 -20.03 -9.37
C GLU A 240 -7.38 -19.54 -8.88
N LYS A 241 -7.71 -19.70 -7.60
CA LYS A 241 -8.97 -19.16 -7.02
C LYS A 241 -9.08 -17.64 -7.08
N LYS A 242 -7.97 -16.94 -7.24
CA LYS A 242 -7.94 -15.47 -7.39
C LYS A 242 -7.99 -15.01 -8.85
N VAL A 243 -8.00 -15.93 -9.81
CA VAL A 243 -8.04 -15.60 -11.24
C VAL A 243 -9.44 -15.76 -11.79
N ILE A 244 -10.02 -14.67 -12.28
CA ILE A 244 -11.27 -14.65 -13.01
C ILE A 244 -10.95 -14.73 -14.50
N ARG A 245 -11.37 -15.82 -15.14
CA ARG A 245 -11.16 -16.03 -16.57
C ARG A 245 -12.41 -15.63 -17.35
N ASP A 246 -12.21 -15.20 -18.59
CA ASP A 246 -13.29 -14.81 -19.49
C ASP A 246 -14.23 -13.76 -18.87
N ALA A 247 -13.64 -12.81 -18.12
CA ALA A 247 -14.40 -11.81 -17.38
C ALA A 247 -15.19 -10.87 -18.30
N PHE A 248 -14.58 -10.38 -19.37
CA PHE A 248 -15.19 -9.46 -20.34
C PHE A 248 -15.03 -9.93 -21.78
N ALA A 249 -14.02 -10.74 -22.08
CA ALA A 249 -13.74 -11.28 -23.40
C ALA A 249 -13.17 -12.70 -23.29
N ASP A 250 -13.29 -13.49 -24.38
CA ASP A 250 -12.71 -14.83 -24.43
C ASP A 250 -11.18 -14.76 -24.28
N GLY A 251 -10.66 -15.54 -23.33
CA GLY A 251 -9.23 -15.66 -23.06
C GLY A 251 -8.64 -14.55 -22.21
N ASP A 252 -9.42 -13.57 -21.73
CA ASP A 252 -8.92 -12.62 -20.75
C ASP A 252 -8.79 -13.25 -19.35
N ALA A 253 -7.91 -12.68 -18.54
CA ALA A 253 -7.71 -13.11 -17.17
C ALA A 253 -7.55 -11.89 -16.26
N TRP A 254 -8.22 -11.94 -15.10
CA TRP A 254 -8.26 -10.84 -14.15
C TRP A 254 -8.01 -11.34 -12.73
N PHE A 255 -7.22 -10.61 -11.99
CA PHE A 255 -6.99 -10.86 -10.57
C PHE A 255 -8.17 -10.32 -9.75
N ASN A 256 -8.80 -11.19 -8.98
CA ASN A 256 -9.81 -10.82 -7.99
C ASN A 256 -9.12 -10.33 -6.71
N THR A 257 -9.19 -9.03 -6.46
CA THR A 257 -8.58 -8.45 -5.27
C THR A 257 -9.27 -8.87 -3.98
N GLY A 258 -10.57 -9.09 -4.03
CA GLY A 258 -11.43 -9.30 -2.86
C GLY A 258 -11.83 -8.02 -2.15
N ASP A 259 -11.47 -6.85 -2.70
CA ASP A 259 -11.73 -5.55 -2.09
C ASP A 259 -12.73 -4.74 -2.92
N LEU A 260 -13.60 -4.00 -2.23
CA LEU A 260 -14.54 -3.09 -2.86
C LEU A 260 -13.88 -1.73 -3.10
N MET A 261 -14.17 -1.14 -4.24
CA MET A 261 -13.67 0.18 -4.63
C MET A 261 -14.73 0.97 -5.40
N ARG A 262 -14.63 2.28 -5.38
CA ARG A 262 -15.38 3.17 -6.27
C ARG A 262 -14.49 4.26 -6.84
N THR A 263 -14.82 4.76 -8.03
CA THR A 263 -14.26 5.98 -8.57
C THR A 263 -14.95 7.18 -7.93
N VAL A 264 -14.18 8.13 -7.36
CA VAL A 264 -14.72 9.33 -6.68
C VAL A 264 -14.58 10.59 -7.51
N ASP A 265 -13.73 10.55 -8.53
CA ASP A 265 -13.50 11.61 -9.51
C ASP A 265 -12.76 10.98 -10.69
N VAL A 266 -12.61 11.69 -11.80
CA VAL A 266 -11.93 11.16 -13.00
C VAL A 266 -10.56 10.60 -12.65
N GLY A 267 -10.39 9.28 -12.73
CA GLY A 267 -9.15 8.56 -12.44
C GLY A 267 -8.78 8.42 -10.95
N PHE A 268 -9.53 9.02 -10.01
CA PHE A 268 -9.28 8.87 -8.58
C PHE A 268 -10.22 7.87 -7.93
N ASN A 269 -9.69 7.05 -7.04
CA ASN A 269 -10.41 5.95 -6.43
C ASN A 269 -10.36 6.02 -4.91
N LEU A 270 -11.37 5.50 -4.27
CA LEU A 270 -11.49 5.32 -2.83
C LEU A 270 -11.82 3.85 -2.55
N GLY A 271 -11.02 3.22 -1.70
CA GLY A 271 -11.29 1.89 -1.16
C GLY A 271 -12.39 1.91 -0.08
N TYR A 272 -13.09 0.80 0.07
CA TYR A 272 -14.10 0.53 1.10
C TYR A 272 -13.72 -0.66 1.95
#